data_6d30f02b7bac8d69c3d5548c09985b90
#
_entry.id   6d30f02b7bac8d69c3d5548c09985b90
#
_cell.length_a   1.000
_cell.length_b   1.000
_cell.length_c   1.000
_cell.angle_alpha   90.00
_cell.angle_beta   90.00
_cell.angle_gamma   90.00
#
_symmetry.space_group_name_H-M   'P 1'
#
loop_
_entity.id
_entity.type
_entity.pdbx_description
1 polymer ?
#
loop_
_entity_poly.entity_id
_entity_poly.type
_entity_poly.pdbx_seq_one_letter_code
_entity_poly.pdbx_strand_id
1 'polypeptide(L)'
;MFKKVLIANRGEIAVRIIRACRELGIHTVAVYSTADKNALHAKIADEAVCIGPAASKDSYLNVRAIISACEVTGADAVHPGFGFLSENPSFARTCEKCGITFIGPRAESIEMLGDKAQAKETMKEAGVPVIMGSDGAVFNIDAAHTLASDLGYPVMVKASAGGGGRGIRIVRSEDELNAQITAAKQEALACFGNDEIYIEKFIENPKHIEIQILADNYGNVISLGERDCSMQRRNQKVLEEAPSPAAFMNEDLRTKMGKAACDAAKVCGYRNAGTVEFLVDDKGNFYFMEMNTRIQVEHPITEAVTGIDLVKQQLLIAGGEKLSITQEDVQIRGHAIECRINAENPALGFRPSPGVIKSLHIPGGMGIRVDSAVYQGYEISPYYDSMIGKLITFAATREEAIAKMKWALAEFIVDGVATNIDFHLKLIRTEEFLDGNYDNGYLNRTEII
;
A
#
# COMPACT_ATOMS: atom_id res chain seq x y z
N MET A 1 -0.47 -27.56 -4.32
CA MET A 1 0.70 -26.75 -3.91
C MET A 1 1.67 -26.63 -5.06
N PHE A 2 2.27 -25.44 -5.30
CA PHE A 2 3.24 -25.21 -6.37
C PHE A 2 4.55 -25.94 -6.13
N LYS A 3 5.22 -26.34 -7.22
CA LYS A 3 6.58 -26.88 -7.17
C LYS A 3 7.61 -25.77 -7.29
N LYS A 4 7.33 -24.77 -8.16
CA LYS A 4 8.27 -23.69 -8.46
C LYS A 4 7.52 -22.37 -8.68
N VAL A 5 7.93 -21.33 -7.97
CA VAL A 5 7.34 -19.98 -8.06
C VAL A 5 8.39 -19.00 -8.59
N LEU A 6 8.04 -18.27 -9.64
CA LEU A 6 8.81 -17.12 -10.11
C LEU A 6 8.37 -15.86 -9.36
N ILE A 7 9.32 -15.10 -8.83
CA ILE A 7 9.09 -13.85 -8.13
C ILE A 7 9.28 -12.69 -9.11
N ALA A 8 8.17 -12.12 -9.60
CA ALA A 8 8.18 -11.02 -10.58
C ALA A 8 8.32 -9.66 -9.89
N ASN A 9 9.31 -9.56 -9.01
CA ASN A 9 9.60 -8.35 -8.24
C ASN A 9 11.08 -8.32 -7.82
N ARG A 10 11.47 -7.29 -7.07
CA ARG A 10 12.82 -7.03 -6.60
C ARG A 10 12.81 -6.54 -5.13
N GLY A 11 14.00 -6.34 -4.60
CA GLY A 11 14.16 -5.69 -3.30
C GLY A 11 13.66 -6.55 -2.13
N GLU A 12 13.20 -5.89 -1.08
CA GLU A 12 12.82 -6.57 0.17
C GLU A 12 11.64 -7.51 -0.01
N ILE A 13 10.65 -7.13 -0.86
CA ILE A 13 9.47 -7.98 -1.07
C ILE A 13 9.84 -9.28 -1.81
N ALA A 14 10.76 -9.23 -2.75
CA ALA A 14 11.25 -10.45 -3.40
C ALA A 14 11.95 -11.37 -2.38
N VAL A 15 12.78 -10.83 -1.49
CA VAL A 15 13.39 -11.58 -0.38
C VAL A 15 12.33 -12.17 0.55
N ARG A 16 11.30 -11.40 0.90
CA ARG A 16 10.18 -11.85 1.74
C ARG A 16 9.44 -13.03 1.12
N ILE A 17 9.14 -12.96 -0.18
CA ILE A 17 8.44 -14.04 -0.90
C ILE A 17 9.33 -15.28 -0.99
N ILE A 18 10.63 -15.14 -1.30
CA ILE A 18 11.58 -16.26 -1.33
C ILE A 18 11.61 -17.00 0.00
N ARG A 19 11.63 -16.27 1.13
CA ARG A 19 11.60 -16.87 2.47
C ARG A 19 10.33 -17.68 2.70
N ALA A 20 9.15 -17.13 2.37
CA ALA A 20 7.89 -17.83 2.49
C ALA A 20 7.81 -19.09 1.61
N CYS A 21 8.27 -19.01 0.37
CA CYS A 21 8.35 -20.17 -0.53
C CYS A 21 9.24 -21.28 0.06
N ARG A 22 10.41 -20.93 0.57
CA ARG A 22 11.33 -21.90 1.19
C ARG A 22 10.74 -22.60 2.40
N GLU A 23 10.04 -21.85 3.26
CA GLU A 23 9.36 -22.43 4.42
C GLU A 23 8.22 -23.39 4.03
N LEU A 24 7.65 -23.23 2.84
CA LEU A 24 6.65 -24.14 2.26
C LEU A 24 7.28 -25.23 1.37
N GLY A 25 8.61 -25.30 1.25
CA GLY A 25 9.30 -26.27 0.40
C GLY A 25 9.14 -26.02 -1.11
N ILE A 26 8.83 -24.78 -1.51
CA ILE A 26 8.61 -24.37 -2.90
C ILE A 26 9.93 -23.83 -3.47
N HIS A 27 10.33 -24.34 -4.63
CA HIS A 27 11.52 -23.87 -5.36
C HIS A 27 11.30 -22.44 -5.92
N THR A 28 12.33 -21.61 -5.87
CA THR A 28 12.21 -20.17 -6.15
C THR A 28 13.02 -19.75 -7.37
N VAL A 29 12.40 -18.95 -8.24
CA VAL A 29 13.07 -18.27 -9.36
C VAL A 29 12.98 -16.76 -9.13
N ALA A 30 14.12 -16.10 -8.95
CA ALA A 30 14.16 -14.64 -8.94
C ALA A 30 14.37 -14.10 -10.36
N VAL A 31 13.67 -13.04 -10.72
CA VAL A 31 14.03 -12.25 -11.90
C VAL A 31 14.83 -11.03 -11.47
N TYR A 32 15.75 -10.58 -12.34
CA TYR A 32 16.52 -9.36 -12.08
C TYR A 32 16.85 -8.61 -13.37
N SER A 33 16.93 -7.28 -13.29
CA SER A 33 17.50 -6.45 -14.35
C SER A 33 19.03 -6.43 -14.25
N THR A 34 19.71 -5.96 -15.29
CA THR A 34 21.18 -5.81 -15.24
C THR A 34 21.67 -4.97 -14.05
N ALA A 35 20.88 -4.00 -13.57
CA ALA A 35 21.21 -3.19 -12.40
C ALA A 35 21.11 -3.98 -11.08
N ASP A 36 20.29 -5.02 -11.03
CA ASP A 36 20.06 -5.85 -9.85
C ASP A 36 20.83 -7.17 -9.84
N LYS A 37 21.81 -7.34 -10.75
CA LYS A 37 22.62 -8.55 -10.83
C LYS A 37 23.22 -9.00 -9.49
N ASN A 38 23.55 -8.03 -8.63
CA ASN A 38 24.12 -8.27 -7.31
C ASN A 38 23.10 -8.16 -6.17
N ALA A 39 21.82 -7.97 -6.48
CA ALA A 39 20.78 -7.83 -5.46
C ALA A 39 20.59 -9.13 -4.66
N LEU A 40 20.21 -9.00 -3.39
CA LEU A 40 20.11 -10.13 -2.47
C LEU A 40 19.11 -11.18 -2.98
N HIS A 41 17.95 -10.77 -3.49
CA HIS A 41 16.95 -11.70 -4.00
C HIS A 41 17.48 -12.59 -5.14
N ALA A 42 18.31 -12.03 -6.04
CA ALA A 42 18.94 -12.80 -7.12
C ALA A 42 20.00 -13.78 -6.61
N LYS A 43 20.65 -13.47 -5.46
CA LYS A 43 21.66 -14.34 -4.85
C LYS A 43 21.09 -15.47 -4.02
N ILE A 44 19.94 -15.26 -3.39
CA ILE A 44 19.38 -16.24 -2.45
C ILE A 44 18.31 -17.13 -3.06
N ALA A 45 17.70 -16.77 -4.20
CA ALA A 45 16.79 -17.66 -4.90
C ALA A 45 17.51 -18.92 -5.40
N ASP A 46 16.77 -20.01 -5.61
CA ASP A 46 17.35 -21.26 -6.10
C ASP A 46 17.79 -21.10 -7.56
N GLU A 47 17.05 -20.32 -8.36
CA GLU A 47 17.40 -19.92 -9.72
C GLU A 47 17.25 -18.39 -9.87
N ALA A 48 18.01 -17.80 -10.79
CA ALA A 48 17.90 -16.37 -11.09
C ALA A 48 18.02 -16.10 -12.59
N VAL A 49 17.11 -15.30 -13.15
CA VAL A 49 17.03 -15.01 -14.59
C VAL A 49 17.11 -13.50 -14.82
N CYS A 50 18.05 -13.09 -15.69
CA CYS A 50 18.11 -11.70 -16.14
C CYS A 50 17.00 -11.44 -17.17
N ILE A 51 16.12 -10.45 -16.87
CA ILE A 51 14.95 -10.14 -17.70
C ILE A 51 15.11 -8.87 -18.54
N GLY A 52 16.26 -8.23 -18.52
CA GLY A 52 16.52 -7.06 -19.35
C GLY A 52 17.42 -6.00 -18.70
N PRO A 53 17.52 -4.81 -19.33
CA PRO A 53 18.34 -3.70 -18.85
C PRO A 53 17.74 -3.05 -17.59
N ALA A 54 18.44 -2.05 -17.05
CA ALA A 54 18.08 -1.38 -15.79
C ALA A 54 16.71 -0.70 -15.79
N ALA A 55 16.26 -0.15 -16.92
CA ALA A 55 14.97 0.52 -17.00
C ALA A 55 13.80 -0.44 -16.75
N SER A 56 12.90 -0.09 -15.82
CA SER A 56 11.76 -0.95 -15.43
C SER A 56 10.87 -1.34 -16.60
N LYS A 57 10.64 -0.43 -17.55
CA LYS A 57 9.83 -0.70 -18.77
C LYS A 57 10.39 -1.82 -19.63
N ASP A 58 11.70 -2.01 -19.62
CA ASP A 58 12.41 -2.98 -20.43
C ASP A 58 12.77 -4.26 -19.65
N SER A 59 12.41 -4.34 -18.36
CA SER A 59 12.68 -5.43 -17.44
C SER A 59 11.46 -5.81 -16.60
N TYR A 60 11.28 -5.27 -15.40
CA TYR A 60 10.21 -5.64 -14.45
C TYR A 60 8.78 -5.33 -14.94
N LEU A 61 8.61 -4.43 -15.90
CA LEU A 61 7.33 -4.15 -16.58
C LEU A 61 7.21 -4.86 -17.95
N ASN A 62 8.21 -5.65 -18.33
CA ASN A 62 8.19 -6.40 -19.58
C ASN A 62 7.53 -7.77 -19.39
N VAL A 63 6.23 -7.82 -19.64
CA VAL A 63 5.41 -9.04 -19.51
C VAL A 63 6.00 -10.21 -20.27
N ARG A 64 6.49 -9.98 -21.52
CA ARG A 64 7.05 -11.06 -22.36
C ARG A 64 8.30 -11.67 -21.73
N ALA A 65 9.20 -10.84 -21.20
CA ALA A 65 10.43 -11.32 -20.56
C ALA A 65 10.12 -12.15 -19.31
N ILE A 66 9.11 -11.73 -18.51
CA ILE A 66 8.70 -12.47 -17.31
C ILE A 66 8.04 -13.80 -17.66
N ILE A 67 7.12 -13.83 -18.64
CA ILE A 67 6.50 -15.09 -19.11
C ILE A 67 7.56 -16.04 -19.69
N SER A 68 8.48 -15.53 -20.51
CA SER A 68 9.59 -16.36 -21.03
C SER A 68 10.48 -16.91 -19.91
N ALA A 69 10.72 -16.15 -18.85
CA ALA A 69 11.45 -16.64 -17.68
C ALA A 69 10.68 -17.76 -16.96
N CYS A 70 9.34 -17.67 -16.84
CA CYS A 70 8.52 -18.76 -16.31
C CYS A 70 8.65 -20.03 -17.18
N GLU A 71 8.53 -19.90 -18.49
CA GLU A 71 8.62 -21.04 -19.43
C GLU A 71 9.98 -21.73 -19.39
N VAL A 72 11.06 -20.96 -19.47
CA VAL A 72 12.45 -21.50 -19.48
C VAL A 72 12.79 -22.19 -18.17
N THR A 73 12.30 -21.69 -17.04
CA THR A 73 12.58 -22.27 -15.71
C THR A 73 11.55 -23.34 -15.31
N GLY A 74 10.44 -23.45 -16.03
CA GLY A 74 9.34 -24.35 -15.68
C GLY A 74 8.62 -23.92 -14.38
N ALA A 75 8.54 -22.61 -14.11
CA ALA A 75 7.77 -22.09 -12.99
C ALA A 75 6.27 -22.25 -13.26
N ASP A 76 5.55 -22.85 -12.32
CA ASP A 76 4.11 -23.13 -12.40
C ASP A 76 3.24 -22.00 -11.82
N ALA A 77 3.86 -21.04 -11.12
CA ALA A 77 3.20 -19.85 -10.61
C ALA A 77 4.12 -18.63 -10.61
N VAL A 78 3.51 -17.44 -10.60
CA VAL A 78 4.20 -16.16 -10.51
C VAL A 78 3.66 -15.33 -9.36
N HIS A 79 4.55 -14.83 -8.48
CA HIS A 79 4.20 -13.90 -7.41
C HIS A 79 4.64 -12.48 -7.79
N PRO A 80 3.72 -11.54 -7.99
CA PRO A 80 4.05 -10.19 -8.44
C PRO A 80 4.53 -9.26 -7.30
N GLY A 81 4.32 -9.62 -6.03
CA GLY A 81 4.57 -8.75 -4.87
C GLY A 81 3.66 -7.52 -4.88
N PHE A 82 4.26 -6.34 -4.76
CA PHE A 82 3.58 -5.05 -4.91
C PHE A 82 4.32 -4.14 -5.92
N GLY A 83 3.62 -3.15 -6.50
CA GLY A 83 4.15 -2.32 -7.58
C GLY A 83 4.34 -3.11 -8.89
N PHE A 84 5.06 -2.55 -9.85
CA PHE A 84 5.28 -3.14 -11.19
C PHE A 84 4.01 -3.71 -11.82
N LEU A 85 3.93 -5.04 -11.98
CA LEU A 85 2.81 -5.73 -12.64
C LEU A 85 1.77 -6.31 -11.68
N SER A 86 1.87 -6.04 -10.38
CA SER A 86 0.98 -6.64 -9.37
C SER A 86 -0.50 -6.28 -9.54
N GLU A 87 -0.80 -5.10 -10.09
CA GLU A 87 -2.15 -4.62 -10.35
C GLU A 87 -2.44 -4.49 -11.85
N ASN A 88 -1.75 -5.29 -12.67
CA ASN A 88 -1.94 -5.28 -14.12
C ASN A 88 -2.86 -6.43 -14.57
N PRO A 89 -4.11 -6.14 -14.99
CA PRO A 89 -5.06 -7.18 -15.37
C PRO A 89 -4.64 -7.94 -16.65
N SER A 90 -3.95 -7.27 -17.58
CA SER A 90 -3.44 -7.91 -18.80
C SER A 90 -2.34 -8.91 -18.48
N PHE A 91 -1.50 -8.64 -17.49
CA PHE A 91 -0.47 -9.58 -17.03
C PHE A 91 -1.10 -10.82 -16.38
N ALA A 92 -2.08 -10.61 -15.46
CA ALA A 92 -2.79 -11.72 -14.83
C ALA A 92 -3.48 -12.63 -15.87
N ARG A 93 -4.18 -12.06 -16.87
CA ARG A 93 -4.78 -12.83 -17.99
C ARG A 93 -3.73 -13.54 -18.84
N THR A 94 -2.58 -12.93 -19.05
CA THR A 94 -1.50 -13.54 -19.84
C THR A 94 -0.94 -14.75 -19.11
N CYS A 95 -0.71 -14.66 -17.80
CA CYS A 95 -0.29 -15.80 -16.99
C CYS A 95 -1.28 -16.96 -17.10
N GLU A 96 -2.57 -16.69 -16.91
CA GLU A 96 -3.62 -17.70 -17.00
C GLU A 96 -3.66 -18.39 -18.37
N LYS A 97 -3.58 -17.60 -19.46
CA LYS A 97 -3.52 -18.14 -20.83
C LYS A 97 -2.29 -19.02 -21.10
N CYS A 98 -1.18 -18.76 -20.41
CA CYS A 98 0.04 -19.55 -20.49
C CYS A 98 0.07 -20.74 -19.51
N GLY A 99 -1.00 -20.97 -18.75
CA GLY A 99 -1.06 -22.05 -17.74
C GLY A 99 -0.21 -21.76 -16.50
N ILE A 100 0.15 -20.50 -16.27
CA ILE A 100 0.91 -20.03 -15.10
C ILE A 100 -0.06 -19.42 -14.09
N THR A 101 -0.04 -19.91 -12.85
CA THR A 101 -0.89 -19.35 -11.81
C THR A 101 -0.39 -17.98 -11.36
N PHE A 102 -1.22 -16.95 -11.52
CA PHE A 102 -0.96 -15.63 -10.94
C PHE A 102 -1.32 -15.65 -9.43
N ILE A 103 -0.34 -15.42 -8.56
CA ILE A 103 -0.57 -15.39 -7.10
C ILE A 103 -1.11 -14.01 -6.72
N GLY A 104 -2.42 -13.92 -6.69
CA GLY A 104 -3.17 -12.69 -6.49
C GLY A 104 -4.64 -12.84 -6.87
N PRO A 105 -5.38 -11.75 -7.01
CA PRO A 105 -6.77 -11.75 -7.44
C PRO A 105 -6.91 -12.10 -8.92
N ARG A 106 -8.17 -12.29 -9.36
CA ARG A 106 -8.50 -12.50 -10.77
C ARG A 106 -8.31 -11.20 -11.57
N ALA A 107 -8.01 -11.34 -12.85
CA ALA A 107 -7.84 -10.19 -13.73
C ALA A 107 -9.08 -9.27 -13.77
N GLU A 108 -10.28 -9.84 -13.70
CA GLU A 108 -11.55 -9.11 -13.69
C GLU A 108 -11.69 -8.25 -12.42
N SER A 109 -11.29 -8.77 -11.26
CA SER A 109 -11.30 -8.02 -10.00
C SER A 109 -10.27 -6.89 -10.01
N ILE A 110 -9.09 -7.11 -10.59
CA ILE A 110 -8.07 -6.07 -10.76
C ILE A 110 -8.59 -4.95 -11.67
N GLU A 111 -9.22 -5.30 -12.78
CA GLU A 111 -9.75 -4.35 -13.76
C GLU A 111 -10.89 -3.51 -13.19
N MET A 112 -11.86 -4.17 -12.54
CA MET A 112 -13.00 -3.50 -11.89
C MET A 112 -12.55 -2.53 -10.81
N LEU A 113 -11.65 -2.96 -9.93
CA LEU A 113 -11.18 -2.16 -8.79
C LEU A 113 -10.14 -1.10 -9.20
N GLY A 114 -9.51 -1.26 -10.36
CA GLY A 114 -8.61 -0.28 -10.95
C GLY A 114 -9.33 0.95 -11.54
N ASP A 115 -10.61 0.82 -11.90
CA ASP A 115 -11.46 1.94 -12.29
C ASP A 115 -12.14 2.54 -11.05
N LYS A 116 -11.71 3.75 -10.65
CA LYS A 116 -12.20 4.40 -9.42
C LYS A 116 -13.69 4.69 -9.45
N ALA A 117 -14.27 5.01 -10.60
CA ALA A 117 -15.69 5.30 -10.71
C ALA A 117 -16.51 4.01 -10.59
N GLN A 118 -16.11 2.97 -11.29
CA GLN A 118 -16.74 1.66 -11.21
C GLN A 118 -16.60 1.04 -9.82
N ALA A 119 -15.42 1.13 -9.22
CA ALA A 119 -15.19 0.65 -7.86
C ALA A 119 -16.12 1.36 -6.85
N LYS A 120 -16.22 2.69 -6.92
CA LYS A 120 -17.10 3.49 -6.03
C LYS A 120 -18.57 3.09 -6.17
N GLU A 121 -19.06 2.91 -7.39
CA GLU A 121 -20.45 2.50 -7.64
C GLU A 121 -20.72 1.09 -7.11
N THR A 122 -19.83 0.14 -7.40
CA THR A 122 -19.91 -1.24 -6.87
C THR A 122 -19.94 -1.25 -5.34
N MET A 123 -19.12 -0.41 -4.69
CA MET A 123 -19.12 -0.30 -3.22
C MET A 123 -20.41 0.30 -2.67
N LYS A 124 -20.95 1.32 -3.34
CA LYS A 124 -22.23 1.94 -2.97
C LYS A 124 -23.39 0.92 -3.05
N GLU A 125 -23.45 0.15 -4.13
CA GLU A 125 -24.43 -0.94 -4.29
C GLU A 125 -24.28 -2.04 -3.22
N ALA A 126 -23.05 -2.33 -2.79
CA ALA A 126 -22.75 -3.27 -1.71
C ALA A 126 -23.05 -2.73 -0.31
N GLY A 127 -23.50 -1.47 -0.18
CA GLY A 127 -23.76 -0.83 1.11
C GLY A 127 -22.49 -0.44 1.88
N VAL A 128 -21.32 -0.44 1.22
CA VAL A 128 -20.08 0.07 1.79
C VAL A 128 -20.12 1.60 1.75
N PRO A 129 -19.86 2.29 2.89
CA PRO A 129 -19.90 3.75 2.91
C PRO A 129 -18.90 4.35 1.92
N VAL A 130 -19.37 5.25 1.05
CA VAL A 130 -18.55 6.00 0.11
C VAL A 130 -18.67 7.49 0.36
N ILE A 131 -17.65 8.27 -0.02
CA ILE A 131 -17.75 9.72 0.07
C ILE A 131 -18.89 10.20 -0.84
N MET A 132 -19.86 10.90 -0.25
CA MET A 132 -20.99 11.46 -0.98
C MET A 132 -20.50 12.51 -1.98
N GLY A 133 -21.11 12.54 -3.17
CA GLY A 133 -20.73 13.46 -4.22
C GLY A 133 -21.65 13.36 -5.43
N SER A 134 -21.26 13.98 -6.54
CA SER A 134 -22.02 13.95 -7.78
C SER A 134 -22.06 12.55 -8.39
N ASP A 135 -23.22 12.16 -8.90
CA ASP A 135 -23.38 10.99 -9.77
C ASP A 135 -22.97 11.38 -11.20
N GLY A 136 -21.66 11.28 -11.50
CA GLY A 136 -21.09 11.72 -12.77
C GLY A 136 -20.62 13.19 -12.77
N ALA A 137 -20.25 13.66 -13.97
CA ALA A 137 -19.74 15.01 -14.16
C ALA A 137 -20.83 16.08 -13.94
N VAL A 138 -20.45 17.18 -13.30
CA VAL A 138 -21.33 18.31 -13.06
C VAL A 138 -21.20 19.33 -14.19
N PHE A 139 -22.21 19.40 -15.05
CA PHE A 139 -22.22 20.28 -16.25
C PHE A 139 -22.84 21.65 -15.96
N ASN A 140 -23.80 21.71 -15.04
CA ASN A 140 -24.57 22.91 -14.73
C ASN A 140 -24.16 23.50 -13.37
N ILE A 141 -23.98 24.83 -13.35
CA ILE A 141 -23.59 25.58 -12.14
C ILE A 141 -24.66 25.53 -11.05
N ASP A 142 -25.97 25.60 -11.44
CA ASP A 142 -27.07 25.55 -10.49
C ASP A 142 -27.18 24.17 -9.83
N ALA A 143 -26.92 23.10 -10.60
CA ALA A 143 -26.83 21.74 -10.07
C ALA A 143 -25.62 21.61 -9.11
N ALA A 144 -24.51 22.28 -9.39
CA ALA A 144 -23.35 22.34 -8.50
C ALA A 144 -23.68 23.00 -7.16
N HIS A 145 -24.40 24.12 -7.19
CA HIS A 145 -24.85 24.82 -5.99
C HIS A 145 -25.80 23.96 -5.13
N THR A 146 -26.80 23.36 -5.74
CA THR A 146 -27.76 22.48 -5.06
C THR A 146 -27.00 21.33 -4.39
N LEU A 147 -26.16 20.62 -5.14
CA LEU A 147 -25.37 19.48 -4.62
C LEU A 147 -24.43 19.91 -3.48
N ALA A 148 -23.69 21.01 -3.64
CA ALA A 148 -22.77 21.49 -2.61
C ALA A 148 -23.51 21.90 -1.33
N SER A 149 -24.71 22.50 -1.47
CA SER A 149 -25.59 22.82 -0.34
C SER A 149 -26.09 21.57 0.37
N ASP A 150 -26.53 20.55 -0.37
CA ASP A 150 -27.01 19.27 0.17
C ASP A 150 -25.91 18.49 0.88
N LEU A 151 -24.67 18.49 0.32
CA LEU A 151 -23.49 17.87 0.94
C LEU A 151 -23.02 18.64 2.18
N GLY A 152 -23.34 19.93 2.26
CA GLY A 152 -22.78 20.86 3.24
C GLY A 152 -21.30 21.15 3.00
N TYR A 153 -20.89 22.40 3.22
CA TYR A 153 -19.47 22.80 3.09
C TYR A 153 -18.63 22.27 4.26
N PRO A 154 -17.30 22.04 4.06
CA PRO A 154 -16.57 22.19 2.81
C PRO A 154 -16.85 21.05 1.82
N VAL A 155 -16.74 21.38 0.52
CA VAL A 155 -16.79 20.40 -0.57
C VAL A 155 -15.50 20.45 -1.41
N MET A 156 -15.23 19.40 -2.18
CA MET A 156 -14.09 19.32 -3.08
C MET A 156 -14.58 19.27 -4.52
N VAL A 157 -14.06 20.17 -5.34
CA VAL A 157 -14.22 20.14 -6.80
C VAL A 157 -13.01 19.44 -7.41
N LYS A 158 -13.24 18.39 -8.21
CA LYS A 158 -12.20 17.57 -8.85
C LYS A 158 -12.41 17.55 -10.35
N ALA A 159 -11.32 17.67 -11.14
CA ALA A 159 -11.37 17.39 -12.56
C ALA A 159 -11.52 15.87 -12.84
N SER A 160 -12.35 15.51 -13.80
CA SER A 160 -12.58 14.12 -14.24
C SER A 160 -11.30 13.44 -14.72
N ALA A 161 -10.51 14.15 -15.51
CA ALA A 161 -9.26 13.67 -16.08
C ALA A 161 -8.03 14.00 -15.19
N GLY A 162 -8.22 14.38 -13.92
CA GLY A 162 -7.16 14.85 -13.03
C GLY A 162 -6.29 13.74 -12.45
N GLY A 163 -5.02 14.03 -12.24
CA GLY A 163 -4.04 13.20 -11.56
C GLY A 163 -2.96 14.03 -10.88
N GLY A 164 -2.32 13.49 -9.82
CA GLY A 164 -1.22 14.17 -9.13
C GLY A 164 -1.59 15.47 -8.40
N GLY A 165 -2.85 15.61 -7.95
CA GLY A 165 -3.34 16.78 -7.19
C GLY A 165 -3.70 18.01 -8.05
N ARG A 166 -3.63 17.92 -9.38
CA ARG A 166 -4.04 18.99 -10.29
C ARG A 166 -5.53 18.91 -10.56
N GLY A 167 -6.17 20.08 -10.72
CA GLY A 167 -7.62 20.17 -10.93
C GLY A 167 -8.45 19.88 -9.67
N ILE A 168 -7.85 19.95 -8.48
CA ILE A 168 -8.53 19.77 -7.20
C ILE A 168 -8.62 21.12 -6.50
N ARG A 169 -9.84 21.48 -6.03
CA ARG A 169 -10.11 22.71 -5.28
C ARG A 169 -11.01 22.41 -4.06
N ILE A 170 -10.62 22.90 -2.90
CA ILE A 170 -11.45 22.85 -1.71
C ILE A 170 -12.27 24.14 -1.66
N VAL A 171 -13.58 24.00 -1.49
CA VAL A 171 -14.55 25.08 -1.43
C VAL A 171 -15.15 25.09 -0.04
N ARG A 172 -14.94 26.17 0.71
CA ARG A 172 -15.33 26.26 2.13
C ARG A 172 -16.65 26.97 2.34
N SER A 173 -17.12 27.74 1.35
CA SER A 173 -18.37 28.46 1.40
C SER A 173 -19.02 28.55 0.03
N GLU A 174 -20.33 28.88 0.02
CA GLU A 174 -21.09 29.06 -1.21
C GLU A 174 -20.52 30.16 -2.11
N ASP A 175 -20.04 31.25 -1.48
CA ASP A 175 -19.47 32.41 -2.21
C ASP A 175 -18.23 32.04 -3.04
N GLU A 176 -17.48 31.03 -2.61
CA GLU A 176 -16.27 30.57 -3.30
C GLU A 176 -16.59 29.63 -4.47
N LEU A 177 -17.73 28.97 -4.47
CA LEU A 177 -18.02 27.81 -5.35
C LEU A 177 -17.84 28.13 -6.81
N ASN A 178 -18.41 29.23 -7.31
CA ASN A 178 -18.34 29.62 -8.72
C ASN A 178 -16.91 29.89 -9.20
N ALA A 179 -16.13 30.61 -8.38
CA ALA A 179 -14.73 30.93 -8.69
C ALA A 179 -13.88 29.65 -8.74
N GLN A 180 -14.06 28.75 -7.80
CA GLN A 180 -13.30 27.50 -7.71
C GLN A 180 -13.68 26.51 -8.83
N ILE A 181 -14.96 26.41 -9.18
CA ILE A 181 -15.42 25.61 -10.34
C ILE A 181 -14.80 26.13 -11.63
N THR A 182 -14.84 27.45 -11.84
CA THR A 182 -14.26 28.06 -13.06
C THR A 182 -12.75 27.79 -13.15
N ALA A 183 -12.05 27.98 -12.06
CA ALA A 183 -10.60 27.72 -11.99
C ALA A 183 -10.28 26.23 -12.22
N ALA A 184 -11.04 25.31 -11.62
CA ALA A 184 -10.85 23.87 -11.81
C ALA A 184 -11.08 23.44 -13.27
N LYS A 185 -12.16 23.93 -13.92
CA LYS A 185 -12.47 23.68 -15.33
C LYS A 185 -11.37 24.20 -16.26
N GLN A 186 -10.90 25.42 -16.04
CA GLN A 186 -9.82 26.01 -16.85
C GLN A 186 -8.51 25.23 -16.73
N GLU A 187 -8.14 24.86 -15.52
CA GLU A 187 -6.94 24.03 -15.29
C GLU A 187 -7.07 22.65 -15.93
N ALA A 188 -8.24 22.00 -15.78
CA ALA A 188 -8.53 20.69 -16.34
C ALA A 188 -8.46 20.72 -17.89
N LEU A 189 -9.05 21.72 -18.49
CA LEU A 189 -9.02 21.91 -19.96
C LEU A 189 -7.57 22.13 -20.45
N ALA A 190 -6.82 22.97 -19.76
CA ALA A 190 -5.43 23.28 -20.12
C ALA A 190 -4.48 22.09 -19.96
N CYS A 191 -4.65 21.28 -18.90
CA CYS A 191 -3.75 20.17 -18.58
C CYS A 191 -4.13 18.86 -19.24
N PHE A 192 -5.45 18.61 -19.45
CA PHE A 192 -5.97 17.29 -19.83
C PHE A 192 -6.88 17.33 -21.07
N GLY A 193 -7.23 18.51 -21.57
CA GLY A 193 -8.12 18.65 -22.72
C GLY A 193 -9.60 18.33 -22.44
N ASN A 194 -9.98 18.15 -21.16
CA ASN A 194 -11.34 17.87 -20.71
C ASN A 194 -11.65 18.76 -19.48
N ASP A 195 -12.78 19.46 -19.52
CA ASP A 195 -13.21 20.37 -18.44
C ASP A 195 -14.30 19.80 -17.51
N GLU A 196 -14.57 18.51 -17.63
CA GLU A 196 -15.50 17.82 -16.72
C GLU A 196 -15.00 17.84 -15.29
N ILE A 197 -15.92 18.16 -14.35
CA ILE A 197 -15.65 18.21 -12.93
C ILE A 197 -16.65 17.36 -12.16
N TYR A 198 -16.20 16.89 -10.99
CA TYR A 198 -17.01 16.25 -9.96
C TYR A 198 -16.99 17.08 -8.69
N ILE A 199 -18.04 16.98 -7.89
CA ILE A 199 -18.11 17.58 -6.56
C ILE A 199 -18.29 16.47 -5.55
N GLU A 200 -17.47 16.48 -4.50
CA GLU A 200 -17.57 15.52 -3.40
C GLU A 200 -17.49 16.24 -2.06
N LYS A 201 -18.07 15.63 -1.02
CA LYS A 201 -17.85 16.07 0.37
C LYS A 201 -16.35 16.07 0.67
N PHE A 202 -15.83 17.16 1.20
CA PHE A 202 -14.46 17.22 1.70
C PHE A 202 -14.44 16.77 3.17
N ILE A 203 -13.65 15.72 3.44
CA ILE A 203 -13.42 15.25 4.81
C ILE A 203 -12.21 16.02 5.35
N GLU A 204 -12.42 16.80 6.40
CA GLU A 204 -11.34 17.58 7.02
C GLU A 204 -10.48 16.70 7.93
N ASN A 205 -9.18 16.83 7.80
CA ASN A 205 -8.18 16.15 8.63
C ASN A 205 -8.47 14.64 8.88
N PRO A 206 -8.79 13.87 7.82
CA PRO A 206 -9.15 12.48 8.03
C PRO A 206 -7.92 11.65 8.44
N LYS A 207 -8.16 10.57 9.15
CA LYS A 207 -7.21 9.48 9.22
C LYS A 207 -7.33 8.59 8.01
N HIS A 208 -6.19 8.06 7.56
CA HIS A 208 -6.12 7.02 6.55
C HIS A 208 -6.01 5.66 7.25
N ILE A 209 -7.14 4.99 7.35
CA ILE A 209 -7.23 3.67 7.98
C ILE A 209 -7.54 2.64 6.90
N GLU A 210 -6.83 1.53 6.94
CA GLU A 210 -7.02 0.47 5.95
C GLU A 210 -7.25 -0.88 6.62
N ILE A 211 -8.05 -1.74 5.98
CA ILE A 211 -8.37 -3.08 6.47
C ILE A 211 -7.71 -4.13 5.59
N GLN A 212 -6.87 -4.96 6.20
CA GLN A 212 -6.31 -6.13 5.52
C GLN A 212 -7.37 -7.20 5.39
N ILE A 213 -7.55 -7.76 4.19
CA ILE A 213 -8.42 -8.93 3.97
C ILE A 213 -7.63 -10.11 3.40
N LEU A 214 -8.17 -11.31 3.65
CA LEU A 214 -7.83 -12.53 2.94
C LEU A 214 -9.11 -13.18 2.42
N ALA A 215 -9.07 -13.61 1.16
CA ALA A 215 -10.20 -14.30 0.52
C ALA A 215 -9.72 -15.56 -0.21
N ASP A 216 -10.39 -16.69 -0.02
CA ASP A 216 -10.05 -17.92 -0.71
C ASP A 216 -10.86 -18.13 -2.00
N ASN A 217 -10.63 -19.28 -2.66
CA ASN A 217 -11.35 -19.64 -3.89
C ASN A 217 -12.74 -20.22 -3.63
N TYR A 218 -13.16 -20.34 -2.36
CA TYR A 218 -14.39 -21.01 -1.93
C TYR A 218 -15.43 -20.04 -1.36
N GLY A 219 -15.14 -18.73 -1.41
CA GLY A 219 -16.03 -17.67 -0.93
C GLY A 219 -15.83 -17.28 0.54
N ASN A 220 -14.83 -17.84 1.22
CA ASN A 220 -14.48 -17.39 2.56
C ASN A 220 -13.69 -16.10 2.47
N VAL A 221 -14.11 -15.07 3.21
CA VAL A 221 -13.43 -13.77 3.30
C VAL A 221 -13.35 -13.38 4.76
N ILE A 222 -12.15 -13.04 5.21
CA ILE A 222 -11.88 -12.57 6.59
C ILE A 222 -11.13 -11.24 6.57
N SER A 223 -11.35 -10.44 7.60
CA SER A 223 -10.57 -9.22 7.89
C SER A 223 -9.54 -9.50 8.98
N LEU A 224 -8.35 -8.93 8.84
CA LEU A 224 -7.24 -9.12 9.77
C LEU A 224 -6.92 -7.85 10.59
N GLY A 225 -7.93 -7.00 10.79
CA GLY A 225 -7.79 -5.74 11.52
C GLY A 225 -7.28 -4.61 10.65
N GLU A 226 -7.15 -3.46 11.31
CA GLU A 226 -6.76 -2.21 10.66
C GLU A 226 -5.27 -1.90 10.80
N ARG A 227 -4.81 -1.06 9.86
CA ARG A 227 -3.56 -0.30 9.94
C ARG A 227 -3.87 1.19 9.85
N ASP A 228 -3.20 2.00 10.66
CA ASP A 228 -3.21 3.46 10.54
C ASP A 228 -2.03 3.88 9.66
N CYS A 229 -2.35 4.43 8.50
CA CYS A 229 -1.39 4.87 7.50
C CYS A 229 -1.43 6.40 7.31
N SER A 230 -1.85 7.14 8.32
CA SER A 230 -2.04 8.59 8.24
C SER A 230 -0.73 9.38 8.20
N MET A 231 0.39 8.82 8.69
CA MET A 231 1.69 9.47 8.59
C MET A 231 2.21 9.43 7.15
N GLN A 232 1.80 10.43 6.37
CA GLN A 232 2.10 10.54 4.94
C GLN A 232 2.79 11.85 4.60
N ARG A 233 3.76 11.78 3.72
CA ARG A 233 4.41 12.92 3.11
C ARG A 233 4.13 12.92 1.61
N ARG A 234 3.49 13.98 1.09
CA ARG A 234 3.09 14.08 -0.33
C ARG A 234 2.29 12.85 -0.81
N ASN A 235 1.34 12.38 0.02
CA ASN A 235 0.53 11.18 -0.20
C ASN A 235 1.33 9.86 -0.26
N GLN A 236 2.55 9.84 0.27
CA GLN A 236 3.34 8.62 0.45
C GLN A 236 3.41 8.28 1.94
N LYS A 237 3.02 7.07 2.30
CA LYS A 237 3.12 6.53 3.65
C LYS A 237 4.59 6.46 4.06
N VAL A 238 4.93 6.93 5.25
CA VAL A 238 6.30 6.92 5.79
C VAL A 238 6.42 6.14 7.08
N LEU A 239 5.33 6.11 7.86
CA LEU A 239 5.21 5.35 9.10
C LEU A 239 3.78 4.83 9.22
N GLU A 240 3.64 3.58 9.66
CA GLU A 240 2.36 2.90 9.83
C GLU A 240 2.28 2.23 11.20
N GLU A 241 1.06 2.15 11.76
CA GLU A 241 0.78 1.50 13.04
C GLU A 241 -0.36 0.47 12.92
N ALA A 242 -0.31 -0.57 13.72
CA ALA A 242 -1.40 -1.53 13.91
C ALA A 242 -1.46 -1.97 15.40
N PRO A 243 -2.66 -1.90 16.02
CA PRO A 243 -3.88 -1.23 15.58
C PRO A 243 -3.74 0.29 15.56
N SER A 244 -4.75 1.01 15.01
CA SER A 244 -4.76 2.48 14.99
C SER A 244 -4.80 3.06 16.40
N PRO A 245 -3.98 4.09 16.70
CA PRO A 245 -4.00 4.78 17.99
C PRO A 245 -5.10 5.84 18.11
N ALA A 246 -5.95 6.01 17.08
CA ALA A 246 -6.99 7.03 17.07
C ALA A 246 -7.97 6.86 18.24
N ALA A 247 -8.27 7.94 18.96
CA ALA A 247 -9.13 7.90 20.13
C ALA A 247 -10.57 7.41 19.85
N PHE A 248 -11.05 7.59 18.62
CA PHE A 248 -12.36 7.10 18.19
C PHE A 248 -12.37 5.60 17.81
N MET A 249 -11.17 5.00 17.59
CA MET A 249 -11.07 3.59 17.23
C MET A 249 -11.39 2.70 18.42
N ASN A 250 -12.40 1.88 18.26
CA ASN A 250 -12.85 0.91 19.25
C ASN A 250 -13.27 -0.39 18.56
N GLU A 251 -13.59 -1.42 19.33
CA GLU A 251 -13.93 -2.75 18.80
C GLU A 251 -15.17 -2.75 17.89
N ASP A 252 -16.16 -1.92 18.20
CA ASP A 252 -17.38 -1.78 17.39
C ASP A 252 -17.07 -1.18 16.01
N LEU A 253 -16.28 -0.11 15.97
CA LEU A 253 -15.85 0.51 14.70
C LEU A 253 -14.96 -0.43 13.89
N ARG A 254 -14.00 -1.11 14.53
CA ARG A 254 -13.14 -2.12 13.89
C ARG A 254 -13.97 -3.22 13.24
N THR A 255 -14.95 -3.73 13.97
CA THR A 255 -15.88 -4.76 13.46
C THR A 255 -16.69 -4.25 12.27
N LYS A 256 -17.21 -3.03 12.32
CA LYS A 256 -17.96 -2.42 11.20
C LYS A 256 -17.09 -2.22 9.97
N MET A 257 -15.89 -1.70 10.14
CA MET A 257 -14.94 -1.49 9.04
C MET A 257 -14.49 -2.83 8.44
N GLY A 258 -14.17 -3.82 9.30
CA GLY A 258 -13.82 -5.18 8.87
C GLY A 258 -14.94 -5.84 8.06
N LYS A 259 -16.20 -5.71 8.52
CA LYS A 259 -17.36 -6.20 7.78
C LYS A 259 -17.50 -5.49 6.42
N ALA A 260 -17.40 -4.17 6.37
CA ALA A 260 -17.48 -3.41 5.13
C ALA A 260 -16.39 -3.84 4.13
N ALA A 261 -15.15 -4.07 4.60
CA ALA A 261 -14.06 -4.56 3.76
C ALA A 261 -14.31 -5.98 3.23
N CYS A 262 -14.87 -6.87 4.06
CA CYS A 262 -15.24 -8.21 3.61
C CYS A 262 -16.39 -8.17 2.61
N ASP A 263 -17.39 -7.33 2.80
CA ASP A 263 -18.51 -7.17 1.88
C ASP A 263 -18.04 -6.60 0.54
N ALA A 264 -17.14 -5.61 0.54
CA ALA A 264 -16.46 -5.09 -0.64
C ALA A 264 -15.77 -6.21 -1.43
N ALA A 265 -14.98 -7.03 -0.76
CA ALA A 265 -14.27 -8.14 -1.40
C ALA A 265 -15.22 -9.19 -1.99
N LYS A 266 -16.33 -9.54 -1.29
CA LYS A 266 -17.32 -10.51 -1.76
C LYS A 266 -18.01 -10.05 -3.04
N VAL A 267 -18.45 -8.78 -3.10
CA VAL A 267 -19.14 -8.24 -4.28
C VAL A 267 -18.23 -8.27 -5.51
N CYS A 268 -16.93 -8.00 -5.32
CA CYS A 268 -15.96 -8.05 -6.40
C CYS A 268 -15.47 -9.46 -6.77
N GLY A 269 -16.00 -10.51 -6.14
CA GLY A 269 -15.51 -11.88 -6.32
C GLY A 269 -14.00 -11.99 -6.05
N TYR A 270 -13.51 -11.22 -5.07
CA TYR A 270 -12.09 -11.10 -4.75
C TYR A 270 -11.52 -12.40 -4.21
N ARG A 271 -10.27 -12.66 -4.51
CA ARG A 271 -9.48 -13.75 -3.92
C ARG A 271 -8.07 -13.28 -3.60
N ASN A 272 -7.40 -14.00 -2.70
CA ASN A 272 -6.04 -13.72 -2.21
C ASN A 272 -5.99 -12.56 -1.22
N ALA A 273 -4.80 -12.01 -0.95
CA ALA A 273 -4.65 -10.87 -0.05
C ALA A 273 -5.02 -9.56 -0.76
N GLY A 274 -5.73 -8.71 -0.06
CA GLY A 274 -6.08 -7.36 -0.51
C GLY A 274 -6.26 -6.42 0.66
N THR A 275 -6.31 -5.14 0.37
CA THR A 275 -6.48 -4.10 1.39
C THR A 275 -7.52 -3.09 0.94
N VAL A 276 -8.49 -2.83 1.80
CA VAL A 276 -9.52 -1.80 1.58
C VAL A 276 -9.15 -0.56 2.37
N GLU A 277 -8.92 0.55 1.68
CA GLU A 277 -8.52 1.82 2.26
C GLU A 277 -9.74 2.72 2.51
N PHE A 278 -9.76 3.35 3.68
CA PHE A 278 -10.83 4.25 4.11
C PHE A 278 -10.25 5.58 4.60
N LEU A 279 -11.01 6.66 4.36
CA LEU A 279 -10.87 7.90 5.10
C LEU A 279 -11.81 7.86 6.29
N VAL A 280 -11.31 8.18 7.48
CA VAL A 280 -12.09 8.17 8.72
C VAL A 280 -12.05 9.56 9.33
N ASP A 281 -13.23 10.16 9.58
CA ASP A 281 -13.32 11.47 10.22
C ASP A 281 -13.12 11.39 11.75
N ASP A 282 -13.12 12.54 12.40
CA ASP A 282 -12.94 12.68 13.86
C ASP A 282 -14.09 12.08 14.71
N LYS A 283 -15.21 11.75 14.07
CA LYS A 283 -16.37 11.12 14.70
C LYS A 283 -16.41 9.61 14.50
N GLY A 284 -15.44 9.05 13.75
CA GLY A 284 -15.39 7.64 13.40
C GLY A 284 -16.27 7.25 12.23
N ASN A 285 -16.81 8.20 11.44
CA ASN A 285 -17.43 7.86 10.18
C ASN A 285 -16.34 7.52 9.17
N PHE A 286 -16.51 6.40 8.48
CA PHE A 286 -15.53 5.93 7.51
C PHE A 286 -16.10 5.84 6.10
N TYR A 287 -15.26 6.11 5.12
CA TYR A 287 -15.64 6.20 3.71
C TYR A 287 -14.61 5.47 2.86
N PHE A 288 -15.08 4.57 2.00
CA PHE A 288 -14.24 3.87 1.05
C PHE A 288 -13.46 4.84 0.15
N MET A 289 -12.18 4.61 0.03
CA MET A 289 -11.29 5.37 -0.83
C MET A 289 -10.87 4.55 -2.06
N GLU A 290 -10.26 3.40 -1.82
CA GLU A 290 -9.86 2.45 -2.87
C GLU A 290 -9.60 1.06 -2.28
N MET A 291 -9.45 0.08 -3.16
CA MET A 291 -9.00 -1.26 -2.78
C MET A 291 -7.72 -1.61 -3.54
N ASN A 292 -6.67 -1.90 -2.80
CA ASN A 292 -5.42 -2.38 -3.37
C ASN A 292 -5.51 -3.89 -3.59
N THR A 293 -5.38 -4.29 -4.86
CA THR A 293 -5.56 -5.68 -5.30
C THR A 293 -4.28 -6.52 -5.21
N ARG A 294 -3.51 -6.31 -4.15
CA ARG A 294 -2.19 -6.90 -3.89
C ARG A 294 -1.86 -6.87 -2.41
N ILE A 295 -0.74 -7.48 -2.05
CA ILE A 295 -0.12 -7.24 -0.75
C ILE A 295 0.42 -5.81 -0.68
N GLN A 296 0.38 -5.21 0.50
CA GLN A 296 0.92 -3.87 0.74
C GLN A 296 2.32 -3.90 1.36
N VAL A 297 3.05 -2.77 1.29
CA VAL A 297 4.39 -2.61 1.91
C VAL A 297 4.30 -2.89 3.40
N GLU A 298 3.29 -2.34 4.07
CA GLU A 298 3.03 -2.34 5.50
C GLU A 298 2.35 -3.61 6.04
N HIS A 299 2.26 -4.67 5.23
CA HIS A 299 1.71 -5.96 5.70
C HIS A 299 2.40 -6.54 6.95
N PRO A 300 3.70 -6.27 7.21
CA PRO A 300 4.38 -6.83 8.37
C PRO A 300 3.78 -6.44 9.71
N ILE A 301 3.17 -5.25 9.86
CA ILE A 301 2.55 -4.86 11.13
C ILE A 301 1.27 -5.65 11.40
N THR A 302 0.48 -5.99 10.37
CA THR A 302 -0.65 -6.92 10.51
C THR A 302 -0.17 -8.31 10.91
N GLU A 303 0.90 -8.82 10.27
CA GLU A 303 1.50 -10.10 10.63
C GLU A 303 1.98 -10.12 12.09
N ALA A 304 2.56 -9.01 12.55
CA ALA A 304 3.07 -8.88 13.91
C ALA A 304 1.96 -8.95 14.98
N VAL A 305 0.82 -8.27 14.75
CA VAL A 305 -0.27 -8.21 15.73
C VAL A 305 -1.24 -9.39 15.65
N THR A 306 -1.30 -10.10 14.50
CA THR A 306 -2.20 -11.25 14.32
C THR A 306 -1.49 -12.61 14.42
N GLY A 307 -0.19 -12.64 14.18
CA GLY A 307 0.58 -13.89 14.05
C GLY A 307 0.33 -14.63 12.73
N ILE A 308 -0.37 -14.04 11.76
CA ILE A 308 -0.72 -14.66 10.49
C ILE A 308 0.27 -14.23 9.41
N ASP A 309 0.98 -15.17 8.80
CA ASP A 309 1.91 -14.92 7.68
C ASP A 309 1.13 -14.72 6.37
N LEU A 310 0.98 -13.46 5.95
CA LEU A 310 0.19 -13.07 4.78
C LEU A 310 0.76 -13.61 3.48
N VAL A 311 2.07 -13.64 3.31
CA VAL A 311 2.69 -14.13 2.08
C VAL A 311 2.54 -15.64 1.94
N LYS A 312 2.62 -16.39 3.05
CA LYS A 312 2.29 -17.83 3.03
C LYS A 312 0.81 -18.06 2.69
N GLN A 313 -0.10 -17.27 3.27
CA GLN A 313 -1.52 -17.37 2.92
C GLN A 313 -1.77 -17.09 1.44
N GLN A 314 -1.09 -16.11 0.84
CA GLN A 314 -1.17 -15.86 -0.60
C GLN A 314 -0.78 -17.09 -1.42
N LEU A 315 0.32 -17.75 -1.07
CA LEU A 315 0.81 -18.97 -1.73
C LEU A 315 -0.16 -20.14 -1.57
N LEU A 316 -0.67 -20.37 -0.36
CA LEU A 316 -1.62 -21.44 -0.05
C LEU A 316 -2.95 -21.27 -0.79
N ILE A 317 -3.53 -20.08 -0.72
CA ILE A 317 -4.80 -19.75 -1.41
C ILE A 317 -4.65 -19.90 -2.93
N ALA A 318 -3.58 -19.37 -3.50
CA ALA A 318 -3.33 -19.51 -4.93
C ALA A 318 -3.08 -20.98 -5.34
N GLY A 319 -2.53 -21.79 -4.45
CA GLY A 319 -2.35 -23.22 -4.60
C GLY A 319 -3.64 -24.04 -4.45
N GLY A 320 -4.80 -23.38 -4.21
CA GLY A 320 -6.11 -24.00 -4.11
C GLY A 320 -6.53 -24.43 -2.70
N GLU A 321 -5.76 -24.06 -1.67
CA GLU A 321 -6.13 -24.35 -0.29
C GLU A 321 -7.27 -23.42 0.18
N LYS A 322 -8.11 -23.94 1.05
CA LYS A 322 -9.09 -23.14 1.80
C LYS A 322 -8.38 -22.35 2.89
N LEU A 323 -8.93 -21.19 3.24
CA LEU A 323 -8.54 -20.52 4.49
C LEU A 323 -8.74 -21.49 5.66
N SER A 324 -7.64 -21.79 6.34
CA SER A 324 -7.65 -22.60 7.58
C SER A 324 -7.97 -21.77 8.81
N ILE A 325 -8.14 -20.46 8.65
CA ILE A 325 -8.36 -19.44 9.67
C ILE A 325 -9.77 -18.90 9.45
N THR A 326 -10.60 -18.89 10.49
CA THR A 326 -11.92 -18.24 10.49
C THR A 326 -11.82 -16.83 11.04
N GLN A 327 -12.88 -16.02 10.93
CA GLN A 327 -12.88 -14.67 11.50
C GLN A 327 -12.74 -14.68 13.03
N GLU A 328 -13.27 -15.69 13.70
CA GLU A 328 -13.20 -15.87 15.14
C GLU A 328 -11.79 -16.22 15.63
N ASP A 329 -10.93 -16.76 14.77
CA ASP A 329 -9.54 -17.07 15.08
C ASP A 329 -8.64 -15.83 15.03
N VAL A 330 -9.10 -14.77 14.36
CA VAL A 330 -8.32 -13.53 14.21
C VAL A 330 -8.33 -12.76 15.53
N GLN A 331 -7.17 -12.63 16.13
CA GLN A 331 -6.97 -11.88 17.37
C GLN A 331 -5.87 -10.84 17.19
N ILE A 332 -6.18 -9.58 17.40
CA ILE A 332 -5.20 -8.51 17.43
C ILE A 332 -4.57 -8.47 18.83
N ARG A 333 -3.25 -8.62 18.91
CA ARG A 333 -2.50 -8.62 20.16
C ARG A 333 -1.36 -7.63 20.10
N GLY A 334 -1.21 -6.85 21.16
CA GLY A 334 -0.14 -5.86 21.27
C GLY A 334 -0.26 -4.73 20.27
N HIS A 335 0.88 -4.13 19.93
CA HIS A 335 0.97 -3.00 19.00
C HIS A 335 2.23 -3.10 18.17
N ALA A 336 2.12 -2.84 16.87
CA ALA A 336 3.24 -2.82 15.94
C ALA A 336 3.36 -1.46 15.25
N ILE A 337 4.60 -1.03 15.00
CA ILE A 337 4.94 0.19 14.28
C ILE A 337 5.93 -0.18 13.19
N GLU A 338 5.71 0.30 11.97
CA GLU A 338 6.64 0.20 10.86
C GLU A 338 7.16 1.58 10.47
N CYS A 339 8.48 1.72 10.28
CA CYS A 339 9.11 2.87 9.65
C CYS A 339 9.71 2.45 8.31
N ARG A 340 9.37 3.14 7.23
CA ARG A 340 10.01 2.94 5.92
C ARG A 340 11.36 3.61 5.89
N ILE A 341 12.43 2.83 5.86
CA ILE A 341 13.81 3.34 5.81
C ILE A 341 14.22 3.49 4.35
N ASN A 342 14.39 4.74 3.94
CA ASN A 342 14.71 5.12 2.57
C ASN A 342 16.10 5.75 2.46
N ALA A 343 16.80 5.48 1.35
CA ALA A 343 18.01 6.19 0.96
C ALA A 343 17.65 7.58 0.38
N GLU A 344 17.28 8.48 1.27
CA GLU A 344 16.84 9.84 0.97
C GLU A 344 17.45 10.84 1.94
N ASN A 345 17.67 12.07 1.48
CA ASN A 345 18.18 13.13 2.33
C ASN A 345 17.06 14.11 2.74
N PRO A 346 16.53 14.02 3.98
CA PRO A 346 15.47 14.90 4.46
C PRO A 346 15.84 16.38 4.40
N ALA A 347 17.08 16.75 4.73
CA ALA A 347 17.54 18.14 4.68
C ALA A 347 17.56 18.74 3.27
N LEU A 348 17.54 17.90 2.22
CA LEU A 348 17.43 18.30 0.83
C LEU A 348 16.04 17.98 0.23
N GLY A 349 14.99 18.06 1.04
CA GLY A 349 13.61 17.82 0.62
C GLY A 349 13.31 16.36 0.26
N PHE A 350 14.00 15.39 0.89
CA PHE A 350 13.92 13.95 0.64
C PHE A 350 14.40 13.55 -0.77
N ARG A 351 15.43 14.23 -1.23
CA ARG A 351 16.07 13.85 -2.49
C ARG A 351 16.68 12.45 -2.36
N PRO A 352 16.45 11.53 -3.33
CA PRO A 352 17.08 10.21 -3.35
C PRO A 352 18.61 10.29 -3.26
N SER A 353 19.19 9.38 -2.51
CA SER A 353 20.63 9.25 -2.26
C SER A 353 21.14 7.89 -2.72
N PRO A 354 21.24 7.64 -4.05
CA PRO A 354 21.82 6.41 -4.56
C PRO A 354 23.31 6.34 -4.22
N GLY A 355 23.86 5.13 -4.10
CA GLY A 355 25.27 4.93 -3.80
C GLY A 355 25.56 3.60 -3.13
N VAL A 356 26.81 3.39 -2.75
CA VAL A 356 27.26 2.15 -2.12
C VAL A 356 27.15 2.24 -0.60
N ILE A 357 26.50 1.25 0.01
CA ILE A 357 26.46 1.08 1.47
C ILE A 357 27.84 0.62 1.94
N LYS A 358 28.57 1.50 2.63
CA LYS A 358 29.92 1.23 3.13
C LYS A 358 29.90 0.44 4.43
N SER A 359 28.98 0.79 5.32
CA SER A 359 28.76 0.10 6.59
C SER A 359 27.27 -0.06 6.83
N LEU A 360 26.89 -1.19 7.39
CA LEU A 360 25.49 -1.53 7.72
C LEU A 360 25.43 -2.24 9.04
N HIS A 361 24.69 -1.69 10.00
CA HIS A 361 24.26 -2.39 11.20
C HIS A 361 22.74 -2.39 11.26
N ILE A 362 22.14 -3.57 11.30
CA ILE A 362 20.70 -3.76 11.39
C ILE A 362 20.34 -4.06 12.83
N PRO A 363 19.44 -3.28 13.47
CA PRO A 363 19.03 -3.53 14.85
C PRO A 363 18.36 -4.89 14.99
N GLY A 364 18.50 -5.49 16.16
CA GLY A 364 17.91 -6.78 16.49
C GLY A 364 17.43 -6.82 17.93
N GLY A 365 16.79 -7.92 18.30
CA GLY A 365 16.28 -8.13 19.65
C GLY A 365 14.80 -8.50 19.67
N MET A 366 14.25 -8.70 20.88
CA MET A 366 12.88 -9.16 21.05
C MET A 366 11.87 -8.12 20.54
N GLY A 367 11.05 -8.51 19.53
CA GLY A 367 10.04 -7.66 18.95
C GLY A 367 10.60 -6.66 17.92
N ILE A 368 11.80 -6.91 17.38
CA ILE A 368 12.37 -6.19 16.25
C ILE A 368 12.38 -7.09 15.03
N ARG A 369 11.85 -6.58 13.91
CA ARG A 369 11.92 -7.19 12.58
C ARG A 369 12.42 -6.16 11.61
N VAL A 370 13.32 -6.57 10.70
CA VAL A 370 13.75 -5.75 9.57
C VAL A 370 13.57 -6.53 8.29
N ASP A 371 12.69 -6.05 7.42
CA ASP A 371 12.52 -6.57 6.08
C ASP A 371 13.36 -5.72 5.12
N SER A 372 14.44 -6.30 4.59
CA SER A 372 15.40 -5.59 3.76
C SER A 372 16.05 -6.53 2.73
N ALA A 373 16.58 -5.94 1.66
CA ALA A 373 17.36 -6.63 0.65
C ALA A 373 18.78 -6.06 0.50
N VAL A 374 19.18 -5.11 1.34
CA VAL A 374 20.50 -4.51 1.28
C VAL A 374 21.48 -5.22 2.21
N TYR A 375 22.77 -5.09 1.89
CA TYR A 375 23.89 -5.60 2.68
C TYR A 375 25.11 -4.69 2.50
N GLN A 376 26.11 -4.83 3.33
CA GLN A 376 27.35 -4.06 3.20
C GLN A 376 27.99 -4.28 1.85
N GLY A 377 28.32 -3.22 1.13
CA GLY A 377 28.83 -3.23 -0.24
C GLY A 377 27.75 -3.27 -1.32
N TYR A 378 26.45 -3.30 -0.96
CA TYR A 378 25.37 -3.19 -1.93
C TYR A 378 25.28 -1.78 -2.50
N GLU A 379 25.08 -1.66 -3.80
CA GLU A 379 24.87 -0.39 -4.50
C GLU A 379 23.37 -0.11 -4.67
N ILE A 380 22.88 0.96 -4.04
CA ILE A 380 21.50 1.45 -4.22
C ILE A 380 21.43 2.14 -5.57
N SER A 381 20.68 1.53 -6.48
CA SER A 381 20.53 1.97 -7.86
C SER A 381 19.63 3.22 -7.95
N PRO A 382 19.93 4.19 -8.84
CA PRO A 382 19.05 5.32 -9.11
C PRO A 382 17.83 4.97 -9.99
N TYR A 383 17.71 3.75 -10.46
CA TYR A 383 16.65 3.32 -11.38
C TYR A 383 15.35 2.91 -10.69
N TYR A 384 15.38 2.66 -9.39
CA TYR A 384 14.26 2.11 -8.63
C TYR A 384 13.99 2.93 -7.38
N ASP A 385 12.96 2.53 -6.63
CA ASP A 385 12.61 3.14 -5.35
C ASP A 385 13.81 3.17 -4.38
N SER A 386 13.83 4.19 -3.53
CA SER A 386 14.90 4.44 -2.57
C SER A 386 14.83 3.59 -1.30
N MET A 387 13.80 2.73 -1.15
CA MET A 387 13.60 1.95 0.06
C MET A 387 14.74 0.98 0.32
N ILE A 388 15.42 1.14 1.46
CA ILE A 388 16.46 0.25 1.96
C ILE A 388 15.83 -0.93 2.69
N GLY A 389 14.76 -0.68 3.42
CA GLY A 389 14.07 -1.68 4.22
C GLY A 389 12.94 -1.09 5.04
N LYS A 390 12.29 -1.97 5.78
CA LYS A 390 11.23 -1.63 6.74
C LYS A 390 11.71 -2.04 8.11
N LEU A 391 11.72 -1.12 9.05
CA LEU A 391 11.97 -1.41 10.46
C LEU A 391 10.64 -1.54 11.17
N ILE A 392 10.35 -2.70 11.70
CA ILE A 392 9.12 -3.03 12.40
C ILE A 392 9.44 -3.33 13.87
N THR A 393 8.68 -2.71 14.76
CA THR A 393 8.71 -3.02 16.18
C THR A 393 7.37 -3.54 16.66
N PHE A 394 7.40 -4.50 17.57
CA PHE A 394 6.22 -5.11 18.18
C PHE A 394 6.39 -5.20 19.69
N ALA A 395 5.34 -4.87 20.43
CA ALA A 395 5.29 -4.96 21.89
C ALA A 395 3.87 -5.20 22.41
N ALA A 396 3.73 -5.41 23.71
CA ALA A 396 2.44 -5.62 24.36
C ALA A 396 1.58 -4.34 24.34
N THR A 397 2.23 -3.16 24.44
CA THR A 397 1.56 -1.86 24.39
C THR A 397 2.19 -0.95 23.33
N ARG A 398 1.46 0.14 22.96
CA ARG A 398 1.94 1.14 22.02
C ARG A 398 3.18 1.88 22.55
N GLU A 399 3.18 2.23 23.84
CA GLU A 399 4.27 2.93 24.50
C GLU A 399 5.57 2.09 24.45
N GLU A 400 5.46 0.78 24.70
CA GLU A 400 6.59 -0.13 24.57
C GLU A 400 7.07 -0.27 23.13
N ALA A 401 6.15 -0.32 22.14
CA ALA A 401 6.49 -0.38 20.72
C ALA A 401 7.24 0.90 20.29
N ILE A 402 6.77 2.09 20.73
CA ILE A 402 7.43 3.38 20.51
C ILE A 402 8.82 3.39 21.17
N ALA A 403 8.94 2.92 22.42
CA ALA A 403 10.23 2.85 23.11
C ALA A 403 11.22 1.98 22.32
N LYS A 404 10.76 0.83 21.82
CA LYS A 404 11.57 -0.06 20.95
C LYS A 404 11.96 0.63 19.65
N MET A 405 11.03 1.32 18.99
CA MET A 405 11.31 2.03 17.73
C MET A 405 12.38 3.11 17.94
N LYS A 406 12.32 3.85 19.05
CA LYS A 406 13.33 4.89 19.36
C LYS A 406 14.74 4.34 19.43
N TRP A 407 14.97 3.26 20.16
CA TRP A 407 16.31 2.70 20.26
C TRP A 407 16.71 1.93 19.00
N ALA A 408 15.78 1.22 18.33
CA ALA A 408 16.09 0.49 17.13
C ALA A 408 16.49 1.43 15.96
N LEU A 409 15.81 2.59 15.81
CA LEU A 409 16.22 3.61 14.85
C LEU A 409 17.59 4.20 15.18
N ALA A 410 17.90 4.45 16.48
CA ALA A 410 19.18 4.97 16.90
C ALA A 410 20.34 3.97 16.69
N GLU A 411 20.03 2.67 16.69
CA GLU A 411 20.98 1.59 16.49
C GLU A 411 21.14 1.22 14.99
N PHE A 412 20.20 1.65 14.13
CA PHE A 412 20.23 1.34 12.71
C PHE A 412 21.25 2.23 11.98
N ILE A 413 22.43 1.69 11.68
CA ILE A 413 23.53 2.41 11.05
C ILE A 413 23.60 2.07 9.57
N VAL A 414 23.56 3.10 8.73
CA VAL A 414 23.75 3.00 7.26
C VAL A 414 24.71 4.09 6.82
N ASP A 415 25.94 3.72 6.49
CA ASP A 415 26.94 4.65 5.99
C ASP A 415 27.11 4.55 4.47
N GLY A 416 27.46 5.64 3.85
CA GLY A 416 27.74 5.75 2.41
C GLY A 416 26.61 6.39 1.61
N VAL A 417 25.39 6.43 2.16
CA VAL A 417 24.21 7.10 1.60
C VAL A 417 23.48 7.87 2.69
N ALA A 418 22.76 8.92 2.33
CA ALA A 418 21.86 9.60 3.27
C ALA A 418 20.59 8.79 3.44
N THR A 419 20.03 8.79 4.65
CA THR A 419 18.78 8.09 4.99
C THR A 419 17.79 8.98 5.72
N ASN A 420 16.54 8.56 5.79
CA ASN A 420 15.50 9.25 6.55
C ASN A 420 15.39 8.78 8.02
N ILE A 421 16.38 8.06 8.56
CA ILE A 421 16.37 7.55 9.94
C ILE A 421 16.23 8.69 10.96
N ASP A 422 17.01 9.77 10.82
CA ASP A 422 16.94 10.93 11.73
C ASP A 422 15.58 11.64 11.68
N PHE A 423 14.95 11.68 10.52
CA PHE A 423 13.57 12.17 10.38
C PHE A 423 12.60 11.32 11.20
N HIS A 424 12.67 10.00 11.11
CA HIS A 424 11.84 9.10 11.92
C HIS A 424 12.11 9.26 13.42
N LEU A 425 13.36 9.44 13.84
CA LEU A 425 13.71 9.68 15.24
C LEU A 425 13.10 10.96 15.79
N LYS A 426 13.00 12.01 14.98
CA LYS A 426 12.32 13.25 15.36
C LYS A 426 10.80 13.06 15.37
N LEU A 427 10.25 12.46 14.31
CA LEU A 427 8.81 12.23 14.15
C LEU A 427 8.20 11.47 15.34
N ILE A 428 8.79 10.36 15.74
CA ILE A 428 8.27 9.52 16.85
C ILE A 428 8.41 10.15 18.25
N ARG A 429 8.98 11.35 18.34
CA ARG A 429 9.10 12.13 19.58
C ARG A 429 8.14 13.29 19.66
N THR A 430 7.42 13.59 18.58
CA THR A 430 6.41 14.66 18.57
C THR A 430 5.24 14.32 19.48
N GLU A 431 4.65 15.31 20.14
CA GLU A 431 3.51 15.11 21.03
C GLU A 431 2.34 14.51 20.28
N GLU A 432 2.06 15.00 19.06
CA GLU A 432 0.96 14.51 18.23
C GLU A 432 1.11 13.02 17.89
N PHE A 433 2.33 12.55 17.61
CA PHE A 433 2.57 11.14 17.41
C PHE A 433 2.40 10.34 18.70
N LEU A 434 2.96 10.81 19.81
CA LEU A 434 2.88 10.13 21.11
C LEU A 434 1.42 9.98 21.57
N ASP A 435 0.61 11.00 21.35
CA ASP A 435 -0.82 11.03 21.73
C ASP A 435 -1.73 10.34 20.69
N GLY A 436 -1.18 9.93 19.52
CA GLY A 436 -1.97 9.37 18.42
C GLY A 436 -2.87 10.39 17.71
N ASN A 437 -2.66 11.68 17.98
CA ASN A 437 -3.47 12.79 17.47
C ASN A 437 -2.85 13.42 16.22
N TYR A 438 -2.82 12.67 15.13
CA TYR A 438 -2.35 13.10 13.82
C TYR A 438 -3.33 12.63 12.73
N ASP A 439 -3.32 13.26 11.59
CA ASP A 439 -4.13 12.95 10.41
C ASP A 439 -3.24 12.85 9.16
N ASN A 440 -3.85 12.53 8.00
CA ASN A 440 -3.11 12.35 6.75
C ASN A 440 -2.46 13.63 6.18
N GLY A 441 -2.81 14.79 6.70
CA GLY A 441 -2.21 16.09 6.37
C GLY A 441 -1.14 16.55 7.35
N TYR A 442 -0.87 15.82 8.45
CA TYR A 442 0.02 16.23 9.52
C TYR A 442 1.42 16.64 9.02
N LEU A 443 2.09 15.79 8.26
CA LEU A 443 3.44 16.06 7.74
C LEU A 443 3.50 17.13 6.63
N ASN A 444 2.36 17.56 6.10
CA ASN A 444 2.31 18.67 5.15
C ASN A 444 2.22 20.03 5.85
N ARG A 445 1.76 20.03 7.12
CA ARG A 445 1.58 21.25 7.94
C ARG A 445 2.68 21.42 8.99
N THR A 446 3.41 20.35 9.32
CA THR A 446 4.40 20.32 10.41
C THR A 446 5.78 20.06 9.83
N GLU A 447 6.72 20.95 10.13
CA GLU A 447 8.13 20.78 9.80
C GLU A 447 8.80 19.95 10.89
N ILE A 448 9.25 18.75 10.53
CA ILE A 448 9.92 17.80 11.45
C ILE A 448 11.46 17.92 11.36
N ILE A 449 11.97 18.59 10.33
CA ILE A 449 13.41 18.65 9.98
C ILE A 449 14.04 19.90 10.53
#